data_4305d444ebd6f17618d8f8285d2f4e48
#
_entry.id   4305d444ebd6f17618d8f8285d2f4e48
#
_cell.length_a   1.000
_cell.length_b   1.000
_cell.length_c   1.000
_cell.angle_alpha   90.00
_cell.angle_beta   90.00
_cell.angle_gamma   90.00
#
_symmetry.space_group_name_H-M   'P 1'
#
loop_
_entity.id
_entity.type
_entity.pdbx_description
1 polymer ?
#
loop_
_entity_poly.entity_id
_entity_poly.type
_entity_poly.pdbx_seq_one_letter_code
_entity_poly.pdbx_strand_id
1 'polypeptide(L)'
;MKKLDKFFVNPDIKKADTLPSSFYKNDQQFEDVKEKVFANSWQFVGHKSILPINTNTYPFEFMDGFIEEPLLLVKDQDENLKCLSNVCTHRANIIIHNKGQVKDLKCLYHGRKFDLDGNFKSMPEFKKAIDFPRECESLKEFKLKNLGPFIFVGLEPNFKIDNVFSRIYDRISFLNL
;
A
#
# COMPACT_ATOMS: atom_id res chain seq x y z
N MET A 1 4.94 40.87 4.57
CA MET A 1 4.76 40.01 5.73
C MET A 1 4.44 38.60 5.20
N LYS A 2 5.34 37.59 5.39
CA LYS A 2 5.00 36.19 5.13
C LYS A 2 3.83 35.84 6.04
N LYS A 3 2.71 35.34 5.49
CA LYS A 3 1.67 34.67 6.28
C LYS A 3 2.35 33.55 7.07
N LEU A 4 2.47 33.72 8.37
CA LEU A 4 2.88 32.63 9.25
C LEU A 4 1.85 31.50 9.08
N ASP A 5 2.32 30.30 8.83
CA ASP A 5 1.44 29.14 8.76
C ASP A 5 0.66 29.06 10.08
N LYS A 6 -0.64 28.87 9.97
CA LYS A 6 -1.58 28.91 11.10
C LYS A 6 -1.20 27.95 12.24
N PHE A 7 -0.41 26.92 11.92
CA PHE A 7 0.02 25.85 12.86
C PHE A 7 1.55 25.73 12.88
N PHE A 8 2.26 26.84 12.92
CA PHE A 8 3.70 26.83 13.01
C PHE A 8 4.16 26.34 14.39
N VAL A 9 5.11 25.41 14.40
CA VAL A 9 5.84 24.96 15.60
C VAL A 9 7.31 25.40 15.43
N ASN A 10 7.88 26.02 16.44
CA ASN A 10 9.28 26.44 16.39
C ASN A 10 10.19 25.22 16.34
N PRO A 11 11.15 25.11 15.40
CA PRO A 11 12.09 23.98 15.32
C PRO A 11 13.04 23.90 16.52
N ASP A 12 13.29 25.00 17.22
CA ASP A 12 14.01 25.00 18.49
C ASP A 12 13.06 24.54 19.61
N ILE A 13 13.29 23.36 20.14
CA ILE A 13 12.45 22.75 21.18
C ILE A 13 12.34 23.64 22.44
N LYS A 14 13.35 24.47 22.72
CA LYS A 14 13.32 25.40 23.88
C LYS A 14 12.33 26.56 23.71
N LYS A 15 11.85 26.76 22.47
CA LYS A 15 10.94 27.85 22.07
C LYS A 15 9.67 27.33 21.43
N ALA A 16 9.53 26.00 21.36
CA ALA A 16 8.40 25.36 20.71
C ALA A 16 7.21 25.30 21.67
N ASP A 17 6.08 25.81 21.20
CA ASP A 17 4.78 25.58 21.83
C ASP A 17 4.13 24.32 21.26
N THR A 18 3.19 23.76 22.00
CA THR A 18 2.33 22.68 21.52
C THR A 18 1.36 23.21 20.45
N LEU A 19 0.93 22.31 19.56
CA LEU A 19 -0.10 22.66 18.60
C LEU A 19 -1.40 23.07 19.33
N PRO A 20 -2.10 24.11 18.86
CA PRO A 20 -3.35 24.55 19.47
C PRO A 20 -4.46 23.52 19.26
N SER A 21 -5.44 23.48 20.15
CA SER A 21 -6.57 22.53 20.06
C SER A 21 -7.35 22.61 18.76
N SER A 22 -7.35 23.78 18.10
CA SER A 22 -7.96 23.97 16.78
C SER A 22 -7.29 23.15 15.66
N PHE A 23 -6.02 22.76 15.81
CA PHE A 23 -5.36 21.85 14.87
C PHE A 23 -6.04 20.47 14.83
N TYR A 24 -6.33 19.93 16.01
CA TYR A 24 -6.91 18.58 16.17
C TYR A 24 -8.41 18.52 15.85
N LYS A 25 -9.07 19.66 15.66
CA LYS A 25 -10.50 19.76 15.35
C LYS A 25 -10.77 20.33 13.95
N ASN A 26 -9.75 20.46 13.12
CA ASN A 26 -9.86 21.07 11.81
C ASN A 26 -9.90 20.00 10.72
N ASP A 27 -11.04 19.87 10.04
CA ASP A 27 -11.26 18.85 9.00
C ASP A 27 -10.26 18.98 7.85
N GLN A 28 -9.96 20.21 7.40
CA GLN A 28 -8.98 20.43 6.34
C GLN A 28 -7.56 20.00 6.79
N GLN A 29 -7.23 20.24 8.05
CA GLN A 29 -5.93 19.80 8.59
C GLN A 29 -5.86 18.27 8.70
N PHE A 30 -6.98 17.63 9.01
CA PHE A 30 -7.08 16.16 9.02
C PHE A 30 -6.82 15.59 7.62
N GLU A 31 -7.49 16.12 6.58
CA GLU A 31 -7.26 15.72 5.19
C GLU A 31 -5.81 16.01 4.73
N ASP A 32 -5.26 17.16 5.10
CA ASP A 32 -3.86 17.49 4.80
C ASP A 32 -2.87 16.49 5.43
N VAL A 33 -3.10 16.04 6.65
CA VAL A 33 -2.28 15.05 7.33
C VAL A 33 -2.42 13.69 6.67
N LYS A 34 -3.64 13.30 6.31
CA LYS A 34 -3.94 12.07 5.58
C LYS A 34 -3.16 12.01 4.26
N GLU A 35 -3.27 13.03 3.43
CA GLU A 35 -2.62 13.08 2.12
C GLU A 35 -1.11 13.31 2.19
N LYS A 36 -0.65 14.27 3.02
CA LYS A 36 0.75 14.72 3.01
C LYS A 36 1.67 13.88 3.90
N VAL A 37 1.11 13.23 4.93
CA VAL A 37 1.89 12.43 5.88
C VAL A 37 1.63 10.95 5.66
N PHE A 38 0.41 10.48 5.88
CA PHE A 38 0.13 9.04 5.91
C PHE A 38 0.21 8.40 4.52
N ALA A 39 -0.36 9.01 3.48
CA ALA A 39 -0.24 8.49 2.11
C ALA A 39 1.21 8.47 1.60
N ASN A 40 2.07 9.36 2.13
CA ASN A 40 3.48 9.47 1.78
C ASN A 40 4.43 8.75 2.78
N SER A 41 3.91 7.88 3.60
CA SER A 41 4.71 7.13 4.59
C SER A 41 4.57 5.63 4.42
N TRP A 42 5.42 4.89 5.12
CA TRP A 42 5.36 3.44 5.19
C TRP A 42 4.45 3.02 6.34
N GLN A 43 3.54 2.07 6.06
CA GLN A 43 2.61 1.54 7.04
C GLN A 43 2.89 0.07 7.31
N PHE A 44 2.84 -0.32 8.57
CA PHE A 44 2.89 -1.72 8.96
C PHE A 44 1.60 -2.43 8.56
N VAL A 45 1.73 -3.49 7.78
CA VAL A 45 0.58 -4.28 7.29
C VAL A 45 0.38 -5.55 8.11
N GLY A 46 1.47 -6.18 8.53
CA GLY A 46 1.36 -7.41 9.29
C GLY A 46 2.65 -8.24 9.33
N HIS A 47 2.54 -9.43 9.88
CA HIS A 47 3.60 -10.43 9.93
C HIS A 47 3.47 -11.40 8.74
N LYS A 48 4.57 -11.98 8.25
CA LYS A 48 4.58 -12.94 7.11
C LYS A 48 3.62 -14.11 7.27
N SER A 49 3.25 -14.47 8.51
CA SER A 49 2.28 -15.54 8.78
C SER A 49 0.85 -15.25 8.30
N ILE A 50 0.54 -14.03 7.87
CA ILE A 50 -0.76 -13.71 7.23
C ILE A 50 -0.93 -14.45 5.90
N LEU A 51 0.19 -14.85 5.26
CA LEU A 51 0.26 -15.68 4.07
C LEU A 51 0.88 -17.05 4.43
N PRO A 52 0.14 -17.96 5.06
CA PRO A 52 0.63 -19.27 5.42
C PRO A 52 0.93 -20.14 4.17
N ILE A 53 1.48 -21.34 4.39
CA ILE A 53 1.67 -22.33 3.33
C ILE A 53 0.33 -22.59 2.61
N ASN A 54 0.37 -22.73 1.28
CA ASN A 54 -0.80 -22.88 0.41
C ASN A 54 -1.70 -21.62 0.34
N THR A 55 -1.15 -20.46 0.65
CA THR A 55 -1.82 -19.18 0.46
C THR A 55 -0.87 -18.23 -0.26
N ASN A 56 -1.28 -17.74 -1.43
CA ASN A 56 -0.46 -16.79 -2.19
C ASN A 56 -1.14 -15.42 -2.39
N THR A 57 -2.35 -15.23 -1.86
CA THR A 57 -3.06 -13.95 -1.94
C THR A 57 -3.66 -13.56 -0.60
N TYR A 58 -3.50 -12.29 -0.22
CA TYR A 58 -4.10 -11.70 0.97
C TYR A 58 -4.62 -10.29 0.66
N PRO A 59 -5.93 -10.13 0.42
CA PRO A 59 -6.56 -8.82 0.23
C PRO A 59 -6.68 -8.09 1.58
N PHE A 60 -6.46 -6.79 1.56
CA PHE A 60 -6.62 -5.93 2.73
C PHE A 60 -6.94 -4.50 2.32
N GLU A 61 -7.55 -3.76 3.23
CA GLU A 61 -7.77 -2.32 3.09
C GLU A 61 -6.59 -1.58 3.71
N PHE A 62 -5.93 -0.74 2.91
CA PHE A 62 -4.81 0.05 3.40
C PHE A 62 -5.32 1.20 4.26
N MET A 63 -5.00 1.18 5.56
CA MET A 63 -5.46 2.14 6.55
C MET A 63 -6.99 2.27 6.57
N ASP A 64 -7.66 1.12 6.83
CA ASP A 64 -9.11 1.00 6.96
C ASP A 64 -9.73 2.12 7.81
N GLY A 65 -10.83 2.70 7.32
CA GLY A 65 -11.47 3.86 7.94
C GLY A 65 -10.72 5.19 7.79
N PHE A 66 -9.58 5.21 7.07
CA PHE A 66 -8.77 6.43 6.93
C PHE A 66 -8.39 6.74 5.48
N ILE A 67 -7.63 5.89 4.79
CA ILE A 67 -7.26 6.07 3.35
C ILE A 67 -8.13 5.20 2.45
N GLU A 68 -8.44 3.97 2.88
CA GLU A 68 -9.36 3.04 2.21
C GLU A 68 -8.91 2.65 0.79
N GLU A 69 -7.62 2.37 0.58
CA GLU A 69 -7.11 1.87 -0.69
C GLU A 69 -7.12 0.33 -0.68
N PRO A 70 -7.90 -0.33 -1.56
CA PRO A 70 -7.95 -1.80 -1.63
C PRO A 70 -6.67 -2.36 -2.22
N LEU A 71 -5.91 -3.06 -1.40
CA LEU A 71 -4.63 -3.65 -1.76
C LEU A 71 -4.64 -5.17 -1.67
N LEU A 72 -3.66 -5.79 -2.32
CA LEU A 72 -3.48 -7.22 -2.38
C LEU A 72 -2.01 -7.58 -2.18
N LEU A 73 -1.69 -8.30 -1.11
CA LEU A 73 -0.41 -8.98 -1.03
C LEU A 73 -0.47 -10.25 -1.87
N VAL A 74 0.53 -10.44 -2.73
CA VAL A 74 0.65 -11.61 -3.59
C VAL A 74 2.03 -12.20 -3.45
N LYS A 75 2.12 -13.52 -3.30
CA LYS A 75 3.35 -14.26 -3.55
C LYS A 75 3.37 -14.75 -4.99
N ASP A 76 4.42 -14.44 -5.71
CA ASP A 76 4.65 -14.97 -7.05
C ASP A 76 5.07 -16.44 -7.01
N GLN A 77 5.44 -17.02 -8.17
CA GLN A 77 5.87 -18.40 -8.28
C GLN A 77 7.22 -18.69 -7.59
N ASP A 78 8.03 -17.67 -7.40
CA ASP A 78 9.34 -17.73 -6.75
C ASP A 78 9.25 -17.33 -5.26
N GLU A 79 8.04 -17.31 -4.67
CA GLU A 79 7.74 -16.90 -3.29
C GLU A 79 8.10 -15.44 -2.96
N ASN A 80 8.36 -14.60 -3.99
CA ASN A 80 8.58 -13.17 -3.77
C ASN A 80 7.25 -12.49 -3.44
N LEU A 81 7.27 -11.65 -2.41
CA LEU A 81 6.10 -10.92 -1.97
C LEU A 81 5.98 -9.58 -2.68
N LYS A 82 4.82 -9.31 -3.26
CA LYS A 82 4.45 -8.05 -3.91
C LYS A 82 3.20 -7.46 -3.29
N CYS A 83 3.02 -6.16 -3.46
CA CYS A 83 1.78 -5.46 -3.11
C CYS A 83 1.19 -4.84 -4.36
N LEU A 84 0.02 -5.29 -4.76
CA LEU A 84 -0.69 -4.83 -5.95
C LEU A 84 -1.98 -4.11 -5.57
N SER A 85 -2.48 -3.26 -6.48
CA SER A 85 -3.86 -2.79 -6.38
C SER A 85 -4.82 -3.97 -6.51
N ASN A 86 -5.79 -4.06 -5.62
CA ASN A 86 -6.85 -5.06 -5.68
C ASN A 86 -8.05 -4.59 -6.53
N VAL A 87 -7.87 -3.51 -7.27
CA VAL A 87 -8.89 -2.87 -8.09
C VAL A 87 -8.69 -3.21 -9.56
N CYS A 88 -9.71 -3.77 -10.19
CA CYS A 88 -9.68 -4.15 -11.60
C CYS A 88 -9.60 -2.92 -12.51
N THR A 89 -8.61 -2.89 -13.40
CA THR A 89 -8.37 -1.80 -14.36
C THR A 89 -9.44 -1.64 -15.44
N HIS A 90 -10.48 -2.48 -15.43
CA HIS A 90 -11.60 -2.34 -16.36
C HIS A 90 -12.72 -1.42 -15.82
N ARG A 91 -13.31 -1.76 -14.66
CA ARG A 91 -14.42 -1.03 -14.04
C ARG A 91 -14.35 -1.05 -12.52
N ALA A 92 -13.16 -0.92 -11.98
CA ALA A 92 -12.87 -0.74 -10.55
C ALA A 92 -13.56 -1.77 -9.60
N ASN A 93 -13.79 -3.00 -10.07
CA ASN A 93 -14.28 -4.07 -9.21
C ASN A 93 -13.13 -4.68 -8.41
N ILE A 94 -13.38 -5.10 -7.18
CA ILE A 94 -12.41 -5.85 -6.37
C ILE A 94 -12.12 -7.19 -7.06
N ILE A 95 -10.83 -7.54 -7.15
CA ILE A 95 -10.37 -8.73 -7.87
C ILE A 95 -10.41 -9.96 -6.97
N ILE A 96 -9.79 -9.85 -5.79
CA ILE A 96 -9.70 -10.92 -4.80
C ILE A 96 -10.42 -10.47 -3.51
N HIS A 97 -11.42 -11.24 -3.09
CA HIS A 97 -12.23 -10.92 -1.91
C HIS A 97 -11.74 -11.64 -0.65
N ASN A 98 -11.11 -12.81 -0.80
CA ASN A 98 -10.67 -13.63 0.33
C ASN A 98 -9.24 -14.11 0.13
N LYS A 99 -8.50 -14.27 1.23
CA LYS A 99 -7.18 -14.89 1.18
C LYS A 99 -7.28 -16.33 0.66
N GLY A 100 -6.28 -16.76 -0.10
CA GLY A 100 -6.28 -18.11 -0.64
C GLY A 100 -5.14 -18.36 -1.62
N GLN A 101 -5.22 -19.52 -2.28
CA GLN A 101 -4.30 -19.94 -3.33
C GLN A 101 -4.96 -19.78 -4.69
N VAL A 102 -4.36 -18.99 -5.57
CA VAL A 102 -4.85 -18.78 -6.94
C VAL A 102 -3.73 -18.97 -7.96
N LYS A 103 -4.11 -19.33 -9.17
CA LYS A 103 -3.19 -19.43 -10.33
C LYS A 103 -3.03 -18.10 -11.05
N ASP A 104 -4.12 -17.36 -11.15
CA ASP A 104 -4.25 -16.06 -11.81
C ASP A 104 -5.16 -15.17 -10.97
N LEU A 105 -4.91 -13.88 -11.00
CA LEU A 105 -5.81 -12.89 -10.42
C LEU A 105 -6.95 -12.66 -11.41
N LYS A 106 -8.16 -13.12 -11.08
CA LYS A 106 -9.32 -13.04 -11.99
C LYS A 106 -10.41 -12.16 -11.40
N CYS A 107 -10.73 -11.08 -12.09
CA CYS A 107 -11.90 -10.28 -11.79
C CYS A 107 -13.18 -11.05 -12.13
N LEU A 108 -14.04 -11.24 -11.14
CA LEU A 108 -15.28 -12.01 -11.31
C LEU A 108 -16.37 -11.25 -12.07
N TYR A 109 -16.21 -9.93 -12.25
CA TYR A 109 -17.24 -9.11 -12.93
C TYR A 109 -17.30 -9.40 -14.44
N HIS A 110 -16.15 -9.28 -15.16
CA HIS A 110 -16.12 -9.54 -16.63
C HIS A 110 -15.01 -10.51 -17.03
N GLY A 111 -14.41 -11.22 -16.08
CA GLY A 111 -13.43 -12.26 -16.38
C GLY A 111 -12.04 -11.77 -16.78
N ARG A 112 -11.71 -10.47 -16.60
CA ARG A 112 -10.35 -9.97 -16.82
C ARG A 112 -9.37 -10.72 -15.93
N LYS A 113 -8.23 -11.13 -16.50
CA LYS A 113 -7.19 -11.88 -15.80
C LYS A 113 -5.87 -11.15 -15.80
N PHE A 114 -5.17 -11.28 -14.69
CA PHE A 114 -3.78 -10.86 -14.50
C PHE A 114 -2.95 -12.03 -13.99
N ASP A 115 -1.65 -12.01 -14.24
CA ASP A 115 -0.74 -12.94 -13.56
C ASP A 115 -0.50 -12.54 -12.09
N LEU A 116 0.33 -13.30 -11.38
CA LEU A 116 0.65 -13.00 -9.99
C LEU A 116 1.59 -11.78 -9.83
N ASP A 117 2.18 -11.32 -10.93
CA ASP A 117 2.94 -10.07 -10.99
C ASP A 117 2.07 -8.83 -11.24
N GLY A 118 0.76 -9.03 -11.48
CA GLY A 118 -0.17 -7.97 -11.80
C GLY A 118 -0.23 -7.61 -13.28
N ASN A 119 0.52 -8.28 -14.16
CA ASN A 119 0.48 -8.00 -15.58
C ASN A 119 -0.83 -8.49 -16.20
N PHE A 120 -1.38 -7.71 -17.12
CA PHE A 120 -2.56 -8.10 -17.87
C PHE A 120 -2.31 -9.40 -18.67
N LYS A 121 -3.20 -10.37 -18.58
CA LYS A 121 -3.15 -11.64 -19.34
C LYS A 121 -4.22 -11.73 -20.42
N SER A 122 -5.46 -11.50 -20.05
CA SER A 122 -6.58 -11.67 -20.99
C SER A 122 -7.84 -10.96 -20.52
N MET A 123 -8.69 -10.64 -21.50
CA MET A 123 -10.04 -10.16 -21.30
C MET A 123 -10.97 -10.84 -22.30
N PRO A 124 -12.10 -11.45 -21.87
CA PRO A 124 -13.09 -11.99 -22.81
C PRO A 124 -13.55 -10.92 -23.81
N GLU A 125 -13.78 -11.34 -25.04
CA GLU A 125 -14.32 -10.51 -26.15
C GLU A 125 -13.43 -9.36 -26.66
N PHE A 126 -12.25 -9.11 -26.02
CA PHE A 126 -11.33 -8.03 -26.41
C PHE A 126 -10.31 -8.42 -27.48
N LYS A 127 -10.37 -9.63 -28.05
CA LYS A 127 -9.40 -10.14 -29.04
C LYS A 127 -9.30 -9.27 -30.32
N LYS A 128 -10.34 -8.51 -30.64
CA LYS A 128 -10.41 -7.64 -31.85
C LYS A 128 -10.23 -6.16 -31.50
N ALA A 129 -9.99 -5.80 -30.25
CA ALA A 129 -9.80 -4.42 -29.87
C ALA A 129 -8.45 -3.91 -30.42
N ILE A 130 -8.49 -2.71 -31.01
CA ILE A 130 -7.31 -2.05 -31.57
C ILE A 130 -6.52 -1.44 -30.38
N ASP A 131 -5.19 -1.48 -30.46
CA ASP A 131 -4.28 -0.94 -29.43
C ASP A 131 -4.54 -1.49 -28.01
N PHE A 132 -4.87 -2.78 -27.93
CA PHE A 132 -5.12 -3.48 -26.68
C PHE A 132 -4.28 -4.77 -26.59
N PRO A 133 -3.63 -5.11 -25.44
CA PRO A 133 -3.62 -4.32 -24.20
C PRO A 133 -2.63 -3.13 -24.26
N ARG A 134 -2.95 -2.09 -23.48
CA ARG A 134 -2.03 -0.97 -23.20
C ARG A 134 -1.33 -1.21 -21.89
N GLU A 135 -0.25 -0.48 -21.60
CA GLU A 135 0.50 -0.57 -20.35
C GLU A 135 -0.37 -0.36 -19.10
N CYS A 136 -1.31 0.59 -19.18
CA CYS A 136 -2.25 0.89 -18.10
C CYS A 136 -3.29 -0.22 -17.80
N GLU A 137 -3.31 -1.31 -18.58
CA GLU A 137 -4.21 -2.44 -18.33
C GLU A 137 -3.71 -3.37 -17.22
N SER A 138 -2.43 -3.31 -16.84
CA SER A 138 -1.85 -4.03 -15.72
C SER A 138 -2.21 -3.39 -14.38
N LEU A 139 -2.10 -4.14 -13.28
CA LEU A 139 -2.34 -3.63 -11.93
C LEU A 139 -1.18 -2.74 -11.49
N LYS A 140 -1.48 -1.68 -10.75
CA LYS A 140 -0.45 -0.85 -10.12
C LYS A 140 0.23 -1.66 -9.01
N GLU A 141 1.57 -1.67 -9.02
CA GLU A 141 2.37 -2.21 -7.93
C GLU A 141 2.73 -1.08 -6.94
N PHE A 142 2.60 -1.38 -5.65
CA PHE A 142 2.96 -0.49 -4.56
C PHE A 142 4.26 -0.92 -3.89
N LYS A 143 4.95 0.03 -3.27
CA LYS A 143 6.22 -0.24 -2.62
C LYS A 143 6.03 -1.12 -1.40
N LEU A 144 6.80 -2.20 -1.33
CA LEU A 144 6.80 -3.15 -0.24
C LEU A 144 8.21 -3.31 0.33
N LYS A 145 8.33 -3.41 1.64
CA LYS A 145 9.58 -3.67 2.37
C LYS A 145 9.32 -4.60 3.56
N ASN A 146 10.30 -5.45 3.82
CA ASN A 146 10.29 -6.32 4.98
C ASN A 146 11.36 -5.89 6.00
N LEU A 147 10.99 -5.91 7.29
CA LEU A 147 11.92 -5.89 8.41
C LEU A 147 11.80 -7.25 9.12
N GLY A 148 12.72 -8.16 8.84
CA GLY A 148 12.58 -9.56 9.25
C GLY A 148 11.23 -10.14 8.78
N PRO A 149 10.38 -10.60 9.70
CA PRO A 149 9.06 -11.13 9.34
C PRO A 149 7.96 -10.07 9.16
N PHE A 150 8.23 -8.81 9.45
CA PHE A 150 7.26 -7.72 9.39
C PHE A 150 7.18 -7.10 8.01
N ILE A 151 5.95 -6.90 7.52
CA ILE A 151 5.64 -6.38 6.18
C ILE A 151 5.22 -4.92 6.29
N PHE A 152 5.84 -4.07 5.48
CA PHE A 152 5.50 -2.65 5.35
C PHE A 152 5.15 -2.33 3.91
N VAL A 153 4.12 -1.53 3.72
CA VAL A 153 3.66 -1.04 2.42
C VAL A 153 3.61 0.48 2.43
N GLY A 154 3.93 1.10 1.31
CA GLY A 154 3.79 2.53 1.10
C GLY A 154 3.14 2.83 -0.24
N LEU A 155 2.12 3.68 -0.26
CA LEU A 155 1.47 4.10 -1.50
C LEU A 155 2.44 4.95 -2.33
N GLU A 156 2.91 6.05 -1.76
CA GLU A 156 3.88 6.96 -2.39
C GLU A 156 4.92 7.46 -1.36
N PRO A 157 5.63 6.55 -0.66
CA PRO A 157 6.51 6.97 0.43
C PRO A 157 7.64 7.86 -0.08
N ASN A 158 7.82 9.00 0.58
CA ASN A 158 8.77 10.04 0.21
C ASN A 158 10.14 9.91 0.89
N PHE A 159 10.37 8.84 1.66
CA PHE A 159 11.64 8.55 2.31
C PHE A 159 12.01 7.06 2.20
N LYS A 160 13.31 6.78 2.34
CA LYS A 160 13.84 5.40 2.36
C LYS A 160 13.70 4.81 3.75
N ILE A 161 12.84 3.80 3.90
CA ILE A 161 12.59 3.15 5.20
C ILE A 161 13.83 2.40 5.71
N ASP A 162 14.75 2.00 4.84
CA ASP A 162 15.97 1.28 5.22
C ASP A 162 16.78 2.03 6.28
N ASN A 163 16.81 3.38 6.24
CA ASN A 163 17.47 4.21 7.23
C ASN A 163 16.79 4.15 8.63
N VAL A 164 15.50 3.87 8.66
CA VAL A 164 14.72 3.66 9.89
C VAL A 164 14.91 2.23 10.37
N PHE A 165 14.84 1.27 9.47
CA PHE A 165 14.96 -0.15 9.76
C PHE A 165 16.32 -0.51 10.36
N SER A 166 17.43 0.05 9.86
CA SER A 166 18.76 -0.20 10.44
C SER A 166 18.79 0.12 11.93
N ARG A 167 18.27 1.30 12.32
CA ARG A 167 18.23 1.74 13.72
C ARG A 167 17.31 0.89 14.59
N ILE A 168 16.21 0.39 14.04
CA ILE A 168 15.29 -0.50 14.75
C ILE A 168 15.92 -1.88 14.89
N TYR A 169 16.48 -2.41 13.79
CA TYR A 169 17.07 -3.74 13.75
C TYR A 169 18.21 -3.90 14.78
N ASP A 170 19.07 -2.91 14.90
CA ASP A 170 20.14 -2.90 15.89
C ASP A 170 19.62 -3.06 17.33
N ARG A 171 18.39 -2.55 17.59
CA ARG A 171 17.74 -2.61 18.91
C ARG A 171 16.98 -3.90 19.19
N ILE A 172 16.50 -4.58 18.14
CA ILE A 172 15.64 -5.77 18.27
C ILE A 172 16.31 -7.05 17.77
N SER A 173 17.54 -6.98 17.25
CA SER A 173 18.28 -8.13 16.68
C SER A 173 18.44 -9.31 17.65
N PHE A 174 18.47 -9.02 18.98
CA PHE A 174 18.53 -10.05 20.02
C PHE A 174 17.28 -10.93 20.10
N LEU A 175 16.17 -10.51 19.47
CA LEU A 175 14.91 -11.27 19.47
C LEU A 175 14.91 -12.42 18.45
N ASN A 176 15.93 -12.52 17.57
CA ASN A 176 16.03 -13.53 16.50
C ASN A 176 14.75 -13.65 15.64
N LEU A 177 14.19 -12.52 15.23
CA LEU A 177 12.96 -12.40 14.44
C LEU A 177 13.16 -12.80 12.98
#